data_79b12032490f5e7cf19df5d3a18ea08c
#
_entry.id   79b12032490f5e7cf19df5d3a18ea08c
#
_cell.length_a   1.000
_cell.length_b   1.000
_cell.length_c   1.000
_cell.angle_alpha   90.00
_cell.angle_beta   90.00
_cell.angle_gamma   90.00
#
_symmetry.space_group_name_H-M   'P 1'
#
loop_
_entity.id
_entity.type
_entity.pdbx_description
1 polymer ?
#
loop_
_entity_poly.entity_id
_entity_poly.type
_entity_poly.pdbx_seq_one_letter_code
_entity_poly.pdbx_strand_id
1 'polypeptide(L)'
;FKVNNKNVSIFLSNTFLKRLVSSNVDFKNSQDFFTFSFTNTAVPQSGYYEFTPSNTLILKPRDYGISIIPADFNPHQSKTGKVGNEEPPIEFNYIVTTSGPRQADSITASVEGPQTTLKGQSYCLFSSSDNRLNVPFPAYLSFKNSDGTDAKYRASCDSHEISLKNALWTETPWDRPDEDLGSFYRTNLDLSFPMNDANSFFTLDGIDWLGTVSASGTVTVKAIWTGPDIN
;
A
#
# COMPACT_ATOMS: atom_id res chain seq x y z
N PHE A 1 38.08 -3.44 35.88
CA PHE A 1 37.01 -3.95 35.00
C PHE A 1 37.34 -3.56 33.57
N LYS A 2 37.68 -4.54 32.70
CA LYS A 2 37.75 -4.30 31.24
C LYS A 2 36.34 -4.42 30.73
N VAL A 3 35.72 -3.31 30.35
CA VAL A 3 34.50 -3.31 29.57
C VAL A 3 34.90 -3.66 28.13
N ASN A 4 34.62 -4.87 27.71
CA ASN A 4 34.69 -5.19 26.28
C ASN A 4 33.61 -4.36 25.56
N ASN A 5 33.97 -3.68 24.49
CA ASN A 5 33.05 -2.98 23.63
C ASN A 5 31.92 -3.94 23.20
N LYS A 6 30.75 -3.77 23.77
CA LYS A 6 29.55 -4.49 23.36
C LYS A 6 28.72 -3.53 22.48
N ASN A 7 28.52 -3.92 21.26
CA ASN A 7 27.60 -3.21 20.37
C ASN A 7 26.17 -3.61 20.74
N VAL A 8 25.31 -2.61 20.92
CA VAL A 8 23.87 -2.81 21.06
C VAL A 8 23.26 -2.47 19.69
N SER A 9 22.55 -3.42 19.11
CA SER A 9 21.82 -3.21 17.86
C SER A 9 20.32 -3.17 18.17
N ILE A 10 19.67 -2.14 17.71
CA ILE A 10 18.23 -1.95 17.89
C ILE A 10 17.56 -2.19 16.53
N PHE A 11 16.59 -3.10 16.50
CA PHE A 11 15.83 -3.41 15.30
C PHE A 11 14.41 -2.89 15.45
N LEU A 12 13.97 -2.08 14.51
CA LEU A 12 12.59 -1.63 14.44
C LEU A 12 11.79 -2.62 13.58
N SER A 13 10.64 -3.06 14.08
CA SER A 13 9.79 -3.98 13.32
C SER A 13 9.19 -3.28 12.10
N ASN A 14 8.99 -4.03 11.01
CA ASN A 14 8.32 -3.51 9.81
C ASN A 14 6.93 -2.93 10.12
N THR A 15 6.22 -3.51 11.08
CA THR A 15 4.90 -3.02 11.52
C THR A 15 5.02 -1.65 12.20
N PHE A 16 6.03 -1.46 13.04
CA PHE A 16 6.31 -0.19 13.68
C PHE A 16 6.68 0.88 12.63
N LEU A 17 7.60 0.57 11.72
CA LEU A 17 8.00 1.49 10.64
C LEU A 17 6.82 1.87 9.73
N LYS A 18 5.95 0.92 9.39
CA LYS A 18 4.74 1.17 8.61
C LYS A 18 3.78 2.13 9.32
N ARG A 19 3.54 1.90 10.62
CA ARG A 19 2.72 2.82 11.44
C ARG A 19 3.33 4.21 11.53
N LEU A 20 4.62 4.28 11.68
CA LEU A 20 5.38 5.51 11.76
C LEU A 20 5.20 6.36 10.49
N VAL A 21 5.39 5.76 9.32
CA VAL A 21 5.21 6.44 8.02
C VAL A 21 3.74 6.84 7.79
N SER A 22 2.78 6.03 8.27
CA SER A 22 1.35 6.31 8.07
C SER A 22 0.76 7.36 9.02
N SER A 23 1.38 7.57 10.17
CA SER A 23 0.83 8.44 11.23
C SER A 23 1.18 9.91 11.08
N ASN A 24 1.96 10.28 10.06
CA ASN A 24 2.41 11.67 9.85
C ASN A 24 3.06 12.30 11.10
N VAL A 25 3.77 11.49 11.90
CA VAL A 25 4.41 11.94 13.13
C VAL A 25 5.59 12.83 12.76
N ASP A 26 5.57 14.07 13.25
CA ASP A 26 6.71 14.97 13.15
C ASP A 26 7.80 14.55 14.17
N PHE A 27 8.84 13.92 13.66
CA PHE A 27 9.98 13.47 14.49
C PHE A 27 10.89 14.62 14.97
N LYS A 28 10.73 15.83 14.47
CA LYS A 28 11.59 16.95 14.82
C LYS A 28 11.46 17.38 16.30
N ASN A 29 10.31 17.09 16.91
CA ASN A 29 9.98 17.54 18.27
C ASN A 29 9.79 16.41 19.29
N SER A 30 10.04 15.15 18.93
CA SER A 30 9.79 14.01 19.80
C SER A 30 11.04 13.61 20.57
N GLN A 31 11.46 14.41 21.54
CA GLN A 31 12.61 14.12 22.40
C GLN A 31 12.48 12.81 23.20
N ASP A 32 11.28 12.27 23.36
CA ASP A 32 10.98 11.16 24.27
C ASP A 32 10.62 9.85 23.56
N PHE A 33 10.70 9.78 22.22
CA PHE A 33 10.21 8.60 21.48
C PHE A 33 11.05 7.34 21.67
N PHE A 34 12.33 7.47 22.01
CA PHE A 34 13.25 6.34 22.12
C PHE A 34 14.17 6.47 23.33
N THR A 35 13.59 6.31 24.51
CA THR A 35 14.39 6.11 25.73
C THR A 35 14.44 4.62 26.05
N PHE A 36 15.63 4.07 26.16
CA PHE A 36 15.85 2.68 26.52
C PHE A 36 16.39 2.60 27.94
N SER A 37 15.71 1.84 28.78
CA SER A 37 16.16 1.59 30.15
C SER A 37 16.74 0.18 30.25
N PHE A 38 17.91 0.06 30.79
CA PHE A 38 18.58 -1.21 31.07
C PHE A 38 18.73 -1.40 32.57
N THR A 39 18.17 -2.47 33.09
CA THR A 39 18.34 -2.89 34.50
C THR A 39 19.14 -4.16 34.54
N ASN A 40 20.06 -4.24 35.49
CA ASN A 40 20.76 -5.49 35.80
C ASN A 40 19.89 -6.33 36.73
N THR A 41 19.22 -7.35 36.19
CA THR A 41 18.34 -8.23 36.98
C THR A 41 19.10 -9.10 37.94
N ALA A 42 20.41 -9.34 37.72
CA ALA A 42 21.27 -10.14 38.63
C ALA A 42 21.80 -9.31 39.81
N VAL A 43 21.90 -8.00 39.68
CA VAL A 43 22.34 -7.08 40.72
C VAL A 43 21.47 -5.84 40.73
N PRO A 44 20.24 -5.89 41.25
CA PRO A 44 19.28 -4.78 41.18
C PRO A 44 19.79 -3.47 41.80
N GLN A 45 20.73 -3.56 42.77
CA GLN A 45 21.31 -2.41 43.45
C GLN A 45 22.34 -1.64 42.57
N SER A 46 22.73 -2.17 41.42
CA SER A 46 23.67 -1.50 40.51
C SER A 46 23.04 -0.33 39.73
N GLY A 47 21.77 -0.04 39.96
CA GLY A 47 21.05 1.02 39.29
C GLY A 47 20.50 0.60 37.93
N TYR A 48 19.84 1.54 37.26
CA TYR A 48 19.42 1.42 35.88
C TYR A 48 20.21 2.42 35.03
N TYR A 49 20.39 2.06 33.79
CA TYR A 49 20.97 2.93 32.77
C TYR A 49 19.89 3.32 31.81
N GLU A 50 19.75 4.61 31.58
CA GLU A 50 18.84 5.17 30.61
C GLU A 50 19.66 5.71 29.46
N PHE A 51 19.30 5.34 28.25
CA PHE A 51 19.96 5.75 27.03
C PHE A 51 18.92 6.32 26.07
N THR A 52 19.03 7.60 25.80
CA THR A 52 18.27 8.27 24.76
C THR A 52 19.23 8.52 23.60
N PRO A 53 19.08 7.81 22.46
CA PRO A 53 19.87 8.11 21.28
C PRO A 53 19.61 9.56 20.87
N SER A 54 20.58 10.17 20.17
CA SER A 54 20.43 11.54 19.67
C SER A 54 19.06 11.73 19.01
N ASN A 55 18.40 12.83 19.31
CA ASN A 55 17.00 13.16 19.04
C ASN A 55 16.57 13.16 17.57
N THR A 56 17.35 12.60 16.67
CA THR A 56 17.06 12.63 15.25
C THR A 56 17.09 11.21 14.70
N LEU A 57 15.91 10.64 14.52
CA LEU A 57 15.77 9.45 13.69
C LEU A 57 15.83 9.91 12.23
N ILE A 58 16.96 9.64 11.57
CA ILE A 58 17.12 9.95 10.16
C ILE A 58 16.66 8.74 9.35
N LEU A 59 15.47 8.84 8.74
CA LEU A 59 14.99 7.89 7.75
C LEU A 59 15.54 8.33 6.39
N LYS A 60 16.57 7.69 5.86
CA LYS A 60 17.01 7.98 4.49
C LYS A 60 15.98 7.38 3.51
N PRO A 61 15.47 8.15 2.53
CA PRO A 61 14.74 7.55 1.43
C PRO A 61 15.63 6.50 0.77
N ARG A 62 15.07 5.36 0.41
CA ARG A 62 15.77 4.46 -0.49
C ARG A 62 15.99 5.18 -1.82
N ASP A 63 17.15 4.98 -2.39
CA ASP A 63 17.37 5.37 -3.77
C ASP A 63 16.23 4.82 -4.63
N TYR A 64 15.53 5.66 -5.35
CA TYR A 64 14.42 5.33 -6.24
C TYR A 64 13.62 4.06 -5.87
N GLY A 65 12.57 4.22 -5.13
CA GLY A 65 11.75 3.10 -4.67
C GLY A 65 10.26 3.32 -4.90
N ILE A 66 9.53 2.23 -5.11
CA ILE A 66 8.07 2.22 -5.09
C ILE A 66 7.57 1.07 -4.23
N SER A 67 6.50 1.31 -3.49
CA SER A 67 5.80 0.29 -2.73
C SER A 67 4.30 0.52 -2.73
N ILE A 68 3.55 -0.57 -2.59
CA ILE A 68 2.13 -0.58 -2.31
C ILE A 68 1.89 -1.41 -1.05
N ILE A 69 1.10 -0.89 -0.14
CA ILE A 69 0.70 -1.58 1.08
C ILE A 69 -0.80 -1.43 1.31
N PRO A 70 -1.48 -2.45 1.83
CA PRO A 70 -2.85 -2.31 2.30
C PRO A 70 -2.96 -1.23 3.38
N ALA A 71 -4.02 -0.42 3.35
CA ALA A 71 -4.21 0.66 4.31
C ALA A 71 -4.43 0.15 5.75
N ASP A 72 -4.96 -1.06 5.90
CA ASP A 72 -5.12 -1.76 7.18
C ASP A 72 -3.88 -2.56 7.61
N PHE A 73 -2.79 -2.50 6.81
CA PHE A 73 -1.53 -3.22 7.02
C PHE A 73 -1.65 -4.75 7.07
N ASN A 74 -2.78 -5.31 6.60
CA ASN A 74 -2.93 -6.75 6.45
C ASN A 74 -2.47 -7.19 5.04
N PRO A 75 -1.34 -7.88 4.90
CA PRO A 75 -0.80 -8.28 3.59
C PRO A 75 -1.67 -9.32 2.88
N HIS A 76 -2.54 -10.01 3.61
CA HIS A 76 -3.45 -11.03 3.09
C HIS A 76 -4.89 -10.58 3.27
N GLN A 77 -5.27 -9.50 2.57
CA GLN A 77 -6.64 -9.02 2.62
C GLN A 77 -7.58 -10.06 1.98
N SER A 78 -8.64 -10.39 2.68
CA SER A 78 -9.77 -11.18 2.16
C SER A 78 -11.04 -10.48 2.55
N LYS A 79 -11.93 -10.26 1.59
CA LYS A 79 -13.23 -9.62 1.81
C LYS A 79 -14.34 -10.42 1.17
N THR A 80 -15.52 -10.35 1.75
CA THR A 80 -16.72 -11.02 1.27
C THR A 80 -17.84 -10.00 1.09
N GLY A 81 -18.73 -10.25 0.15
CA GLY A 81 -19.90 -9.45 -0.11
C GLY A 81 -21.02 -10.30 -0.68
N LYS A 82 -22.17 -9.71 -0.83
CA LYS A 82 -23.32 -10.31 -1.50
C LYS A 82 -23.56 -9.58 -2.82
N VAL A 83 -24.05 -10.29 -3.80
CA VAL A 83 -24.48 -9.71 -5.08
C VAL A 83 -25.94 -9.32 -4.98
N GLY A 84 -26.26 -8.07 -5.33
CA GLY A 84 -27.62 -7.54 -5.25
C GLY A 84 -27.70 -6.06 -5.59
N ASN A 85 -28.88 -5.55 -5.94
CA ASN A 85 -29.08 -4.19 -6.42
C ASN A 85 -28.69 -3.11 -5.39
N GLU A 86 -28.82 -3.39 -4.11
CA GLU A 86 -28.54 -2.44 -3.02
C GLU A 86 -27.29 -2.82 -2.22
N GLU A 87 -26.53 -3.82 -2.69
CA GLU A 87 -25.36 -4.30 -1.97
C GLU A 87 -24.16 -3.34 -2.18
N PRO A 88 -23.43 -3.04 -1.11
CA PRO A 88 -22.26 -2.18 -1.20
C PRO A 88 -21.13 -2.89 -1.97
N PRO A 89 -20.23 -2.12 -2.60
CA PRO A 89 -19.06 -2.69 -3.26
C PRO A 89 -18.13 -3.36 -2.25
N ILE A 90 -17.39 -4.37 -2.71
CA ILE A 90 -16.20 -4.85 -2.01
C ILE A 90 -15.05 -3.90 -2.32
N GLU A 91 -14.42 -3.33 -1.29
CA GLU A 91 -13.36 -2.33 -1.45
C GLU A 91 -12.08 -2.76 -0.76
N PHE A 92 -10.94 -2.56 -1.43
CA PHE A 92 -9.58 -2.74 -0.90
C PHE A 92 -8.86 -1.41 -1.01
N ASN A 93 -8.37 -0.91 0.12
CA ASN A 93 -7.72 0.38 0.20
C ASN A 93 -6.21 0.19 0.33
N TYR A 94 -5.44 0.91 -0.46
CA TYR A 94 -3.99 0.83 -0.52
C TYR A 94 -3.35 2.20 -0.33
N ILE A 95 -2.12 2.16 0.14
CA ILE A 95 -1.20 3.30 0.17
C ILE A 95 -0.08 3.00 -0.80
N VAL A 96 0.09 3.87 -1.80
CA VAL A 96 1.22 3.82 -2.73
C VAL A 96 2.24 4.86 -2.28
N THR A 97 3.50 4.45 -2.16
CA THR A 97 4.59 5.33 -1.77
C THR A 97 5.74 5.19 -2.75
N THR A 98 6.26 6.32 -3.22
CA THR A 98 7.54 6.37 -3.94
C THR A 98 8.57 7.12 -3.12
N SER A 99 9.84 6.82 -3.33
CA SER A 99 10.97 7.53 -2.71
C SER A 99 12.05 7.81 -3.73
N GLY A 100 12.80 8.87 -3.54
CA GLY A 100 13.90 9.25 -4.40
C GLY A 100 14.23 10.73 -4.33
N PRO A 101 15.32 11.17 -4.98
CA PRO A 101 15.72 12.58 -5.07
C PRO A 101 14.66 13.46 -5.75
N ARG A 102 13.79 12.85 -6.54
CA ARG A 102 12.67 13.52 -7.22
C ARG A 102 11.50 12.56 -7.40
N GLN A 103 10.34 13.11 -7.63
CA GLN A 103 9.16 12.31 -7.96
C GLN A 103 9.38 11.50 -9.26
N ALA A 104 8.78 10.32 -9.33
CA ALA A 104 8.83 9.49 -10.52
C ALA A 104 8.16 10.17 -11.72
N ASP A 105 8.75 10.01 -12.91
CA ASP A 105 8.21 10.58 -14.17
C ASP A 105 6.94 9.88 -14.60
N SER A 106 6.84 8.59 -14.32
CA SER A 106 5.65 7.78 -14.56
C SER A 106 5.40 6.83 -13.39
N ILE A 107 4.15 6.78 -12.96
CA ILE A 107 3.68 5.83 -11.97
C ILE A 107 2.40 5.21 -12.51
N THR A 108 2.34 3.88 -12.54
CA THR A 108 1.17 3.14 -13.01
C THR A 108 0.73 2.12 -11.97
N ALA A 109 -0.55 1.78 -11.98
CA ALA A 109 -1.13 0.68 -11.22
C ALA A 109 -1.87 -0.26 -12.16
N SER A 110 -1.85 -1.54 -11.85
CA SER A 110 -2.62 -2.57 -12.58
C SER A 110 -3.18 -3.62 -11.64
N VAL A 111 -4.20 -4.30 -12.08
CA VAL A 111 -4.82 -5.44 -11.38
C VAL A 111 -4.65 -6.66 -12.25
N GLU A 112 -4.14 -7.74 -11.68
CA GLU A 112 -3.96 -9.03 -12.33
C GLU A 112 -4.76 -10.09 -11.58
N GLY A 113 -5.46 -10.97 -12.34
CA GLY A 113 -6.22 -12.07 -11.78
C GLY A 113 -6.95 -12.85 -12.87
N PRO A 114 -7.78 -13.84 -12.48
CA PRO A 114 -8.65 -14.52 -13.42
C PRO A 114 -9.54 -13.49 -14.14
N GLN A 115 -9.60 -13.59 -15.46
CA GLN A 115 -10.30 -12.63 -16.28
C GLN A 115 -11.15 -13.31 -17.37
N THR A 116 -12.11 -12.54 -17.88
CA THR A 116 -12.94 -12.92 -19.02
C THR A 116 -13.35 -11.69 -19.83
N THR A 117 -13.83 -11.94 -21.03
CA THR A 117 -14.40 -10.88 -21.89
C THR A 117 -15.88 -11.17 -22.15
N LEU A 118 -16.73 -10.21 -21.84
CA LEU A 118 -18.16 -10.27 -22.12
C LEU A 118 -18.58 -9.04 -22.93
N LYS A 119 -19.18 -9.26 -24.11
CA LYS A 119 -19.63 -8.19 -25.02
C LYS A 119 -18.52 -7.17 -25.35
N GLY A 120 -17.28 -7.65 -25.53
CA GLY A 120 -16.14 -6.80 -25.84
C GLY A 120 -15.55 -6.01 -24.68
N GLN A 121 -16.00 -6.25 -23.46
CA GLN A 121 -15.44 -5.65 -22.24
C GLN A 121 -14.81 -6.71 -21.36
N SER A 122 -13.67 -6.37 -20.76
CA SER A 122 -12.97 -7.26 -19.82
C SER A 122 -13.58 -7.18 -18.41
N TYR A 123 -13.61 -8.31 -17.72
CA TYR A 123 -14.09 -8.50 -16.35
C TYR A 123 -13.13 -9.37 -15.57
N CYS A 124 -13.09 -9.18 -14.27
CA CYS A 124 -12.51 -10.17 -13.37
C CYS A 124 -13.45 -11.38 -13.28
N LEU A 125 -12.90 -12.56 -13.28
CA LEU A 125 -13.67 -13.81 -13.23
C LEU A 125 -13.64 -14.38 -11.81
N PHE A 126 -14.82 -14.57 -11.24
CA PHE A 126 -15.01 -15.24 -9.96
C PHE A 126 -15.63 -16.61 -10.22
N SER A 127 -15.04 -17.64 -9.63
CA SER A 127 -15.47 -19.02 -9.83
C SER A 127 -15.85 -19.70 -8.52
N SER A 128 -16.80 -20.67 -8.60
CA SER A 128 -17.03 -21.57 -7.48
C SER A 128 -15.86 -22.54 -7.31
N SER A 129 -15.77 -23.16 -6.14
CA SER A 129 -14.68 -24.10 -5.83
C SER A 129 -14.64 -25.33 -6.75
N ASP A 130 -15.77 -25.69 -7.35
CA ASP A 130 -15.91 -26.77 -8.32
C ASP A 130 -15.86 -26.29 -9.78
N ASN A 131 -15.60 -25.00 -10.02
CA ASN A 131 -15.55 -24.33 -11.32
C ASN A 131 -16.84 -24.43 -12.16
N ARG A 132 -17.97 -24.73 -11.54
CA ARG A 132 -19.27 -24.80 -12.24
C ARG A 132 -19.90 -23.43 -12.43
N LEU A 133 -19.66 -22.52 -11.48
CA LEU A 133 -20.12 -21.13 -11.56
C LEU A 133 -18.97 -20.26 -11.96
N ASN A 134 -19.14 -19.49 -13.02
CA ASN A 134 -18.19 -18.51 -13.51
C ASN A 134 -18.92 -17.19 -13.71
N VAL A 135 -18.67 -16.22 -12.83
CA VAL A 135 -19.40 -14.97 -12.75
C VAL A 135 -18.46 -13.81 -13.05
N PRO A 136 -18.79 -12.92 -14.01
CA PRO A 136 -17.97 -11.74 -14.33
C PRO A 136 -18.25 -10.62 -13.34
N PHE A 137 -17.19 -10.01 -12.78
CA PHE A 137 -17.27 -8.82 -11.96
C PHE A 137 -16.45 -7.68 -12.56
N PRO A 138 -17.02 -6.48 -12.72
CA PRO A 138 -16.21 -5.32 -13.05
C PRO A 138 -15.36 -4.94 -11.84
N ALA A 139 -14.13 -4.49 -12.10
CA ALA A 139 -13.27 -3.91 -11.09
C ALA A 139 -12.90 -2.48 -11.47
N TYR A 140 -12.68 -1.65 -10.48
CA TYR A 140 -12.27 -0.26 -10.68
C TYR A 140 -11.14 0.10 -9.73
N LEU A 141 -10.12 0.78 -10.28
CA LEU A 141 -9.15 1.52 -9.48
C LEU A 141 -9.59 2.98 -9.41
N SER A 142 -9.60 3.52 -8.21
CA SER A 142 -9.95 4.92 -7.96
C SER A 142 -8.94 5.58 -7.03
N PHE A 143 -8.76 6.88 -7.26
CA PHE A 143 -7.89 7.72 -6.47
C PHE A 143 -8.34 9.18 -6.57
N LYS A 144 -7.88 10.02 -5.66
CA LYS A 144 -8.10 11.45 -5.72
C LYS A 144 -7.08 12.12 -6.61
N ASN A 145 -7.52 12.93 -7.57
CA ASN A 145 -6.66 13.76 -8.41
C ASN A 145 -6.07 14.94 -7.62
N SER A 146 -5.01 15.52 -8.14
CA SER A 146 -4.35 16.72 -7.57
C SER A 146 -5.26 17.95 -7.50
N ASP A 147 -6.30 18.03 -8.32
CA ASP A 147 -7.34 19.07 -8.30
C ASP A 147 -8.46 18.79 -7.29
N GLY A 148 -8.39 17.67 -6.56
CA GLY A 148 -9.38 17.25 -5.58
C GLY A 148 -10.57 16.47 -6.15
N THR A 149 -10.64 16.26 -7.46
CA THR A 149 -11.68 15.43 -8.09
C THR A 149 -11.38 13.94 -7.90
N ASP A 150 -12.40 13.10 -7.94
CA ASP A 150 -12.24 11.66 -7.88
C ASP A 150 -12.05 11.09 -9.30
N ALA A 151 -11.00 10.30 -9.47
CA ALA A 151 -10.74 9.54 -10.68
C ALA A 151 -11.14 8.08 -10.46
N LYS A 152 -11.80 7.48 -11.43
CA LYS A 152 -12.21 6.07 -11.41
C LYS A 152 -11.98 5.44 -12.77
N TYR A 153 -11.16 4.40 -12.81
CA TYR A 153 -10.79 3.71 -14.04
C TYR A 153 -11.15 2.24 -13.93
N ARG A 154 -11.63 1.67 -15.04
CA ARG A 154 -11.90 0.23 -15.10
C ARG A 154 -10.58 -0.53 -15.08
N ALA A 155 -10.47 -1.49 -14.16
CA ALA A 155 -9.32 -2.36 -13.96
C ALA A 155 -9.82 -3.80 -14.08
N SER A 156 -9.69 -4.43 -15.21
CA SER A 156 -10.42 -5.65 -15.55
C SER A 156 -9.64 -6.93 -15.29
N CYS A 157 -8.76 -6.97 -14.30
CA CYS A 157 -7.88 -8.10 -13.99
C CYS A 157 -6.98 -8.56 -15.17
N ASP A 158 -6.80 -7.70 -16.17
CA ASP A 158 -6.07 -7.94 -17.41
C ASP A 158 -4.67 -7.33 -17.43
N SER A 159 -4.19 -6.88 -16.27
CA SER A 159 -2.89 -6.21 -16.11
C SER A 159 -2.76 -4.88 -16.89
N HIS A 160 -3.89 -4.32 -17.37
CA HIS A 160 -3.86 -3.00 -18.00
C HIS A 160 -3.36 -1.93 -17.04
N GLU A 161 -2.37 -1.16 -17.48
CA GLU A 161 -1.73 -0.13 -16.66
C GLU A 161 -2.54 1.17 -16.65
N ILE A 162 -2.91 1.64 -15.47
CA ILE A 162 -3.62 2.89 -15.22
C ILE A 162 -2.62 3.89 -14.64
N SER A 163 -2.51 5.07 -15.28
CA SER A 163 -1.58 6.11 -14.84
C SER A 163 -2.04 6.77 -13.53
N LEU A 164 -1.15 6.84 -12.55
CA LEU A 164 -1.34 7.58 -11.31
C LEU A 164 -0.66 8.96 -11.34
N LYS A 165 -0.26 9.45 -12.52
CA LYS A 165 0.46 10.71 -12.66
C LYS A 165 -0.32 11.90 -12.09
N ASN A 166 -1.63 11.91 -12.27
CA ASN A 166 -2.51 12.99 -11.81
C ASN A 166 -3.06 12.77 -10.40
N ALA A 167 -2.69 11.68 -9.74
CA ALA A 167 -3.13 11.43 -8.37
C ALA A 167 -2.62 12.53 -7.41
N LEU A 168 -3.35 12.75 -6.34
CA LEU A 168 -2.96 13.65 -5.27
C LEU A 168 -1.81 13.01 -4.49
N TRP A 169 -0.58 13.42 -4.82
CA TRP A 169 0.61 12.99 -4.12
C TRP A 169 0.95 13.95 -3.00
N THR A 170 1.09 13.44 -1.79
CA THR A 170 1.61 14.19 -0.65
C THR A 170 3.10 13.94 -0.56
N GLU A 171 3.88 15.02 -0.65
CA GLU A 171 5.31 14.99 -0.49
C GLU A 171 5.70 15.13 0.98
N THR A 172 6.64 14.33 1.42
CA THR A 172 7.31 14.46 2.71
C THR A 172 8.80 14.62 2.43
N PRO A 173 9.32 15.87 2.47
CA PRO A 173 10.72 16.12 2.21
C PRO A 173 11.60 15.43 3.24
N TRP A 174 12.75 15.00 2.79
CA TRP A 174 13.81 14.54 3.65
C TRP A 174 14.61 15.73 4.17
N ASP A 175 14.29 16.17 5.36
CA ASP A 175 14.66 17.47 5.85
C ASP A 175 16.02 17.46 6.57
N ARG A 176 17.09 17.65 5.81
CA ARG A 176 18.31 18.29 6.29
C ARG A 176 18.55 19.55 5.46
N PRO A 177 18.68 20.72 6.09
CA PRO A 177 18.84 21.99 5.37
C PRO A 177 20.04 22.05 4.42
N ASP A 178 21.01 21.16 4.59
CA ASP A 178 22.29 21.17 3.89
C ASP A 178 22.48 20.00 2.91
N GLU A 179 21.51 19.08 2.80
CA GLU A 179 21.61 17.91 1.92
C GLU A 179 20.28 17.70 1.19
N ASP A 180 20.29 17.78 -0.13
CA ASP A 180 19.16 17.38 -0.97
C ASP A 180 19.09 15.85 -1.03
N LEU A 181 18.49 15.25 -0.02
CA LEU A 181 18.42 13.80 0.14
C LEU A 181 17.19 13.15 -0.52
N GLY A 182 16.32 13.98 -1.12
CA GLY A 182 15.10 13.51 -1.77
C GLY A 182 13.86 13.56 -0.89
N SER A 183 12.80 12.92 -1.35
CA SER A 183 11.47 12.95 -0.73
C SER A 183 10.78 11.60 -0.78
N PHE A 184 9.80 11.45 0.11
CA PHE A 184 8.77 10.43 0.01
C PHE A 184 7.50 11.05 -0.58
N TYR A 185 6.91 10.39 -1.55
CA TYR A 185 5.62 10.79 -2.14
C TYR A 185 4.61 9.71 -1.87
N ARG A 186 3.43 10.07 -1.40
CA ARG A 186 2.37 9.14 -1.01
C ARG A 186 1.05 9.52 -1.65
N THR A 187 0.31 8.51 -2.11
CA THR A 187 -1.09 8.63 -2.51
C THR A 187 -1.91 7.43 -2.05
N ASN A 188 -3.23 7.59 -2.00
CA ASN A 188 -4.16 6.49 -1.75
C ASN A 188 -4.66 5.93 -3.08
N LEU A 189 -4.90 4.62 -3.11
CA LEU A 189 -5.44 3.90 -4.24
C LEU A 189 -6.47 2.90 -3.74
N ASP A 190 -7.66 2.93 -4.32
CA ASP A 190 -8.75 2.05 -3.93
C ASP A 190 -9.10 1.10 -5.09
N LEU A 191 -9.22 -0.20 -4.80
CA LEU A 191 -9.75 -1.20 -5.72
C LEU A 191 -11.16 -1.56 -5.26
N SER A 192 -12.14 -1.41 -6.14
CA SER A 192 -13.54 -1.70 -5.84
C SER A 192 -14.15 -2.68 -6.84
N PHE A 193 -14.97 -3.58 -6.31
CA PHE A 193 -15.80 -4.51 -7.06
C PHE A 193 -17.27 -4.18 -6.76
N PRO A 194 -18.00 -3.52 -7.68
CA PRO A 194 -19.42 -3.30 -7.52
C PRO A 194 -20.18 -4.62 -7.44
N MET A 195 -21.00 -4.77 -6.40
CA MET A 195 -21.81 -5.98 -6.19
C MET A 195 -23.21 -5.86 -6.83
N ASN A 196 -23.50 -4.74 -7.43
CA ASN A 196 -24.77 -4.42 -8.09
C ASN A 196 -24.65 -4.32 -9.62
N ASP A 197 -23.58 -4.81 -10.23
CA ASP A 197 -23.45 -4.85 -11.69
C ASP A 197 -24.39 -5.88 -12.30
N ALA A 198 -25.15 -5.48 -13.33
CA ALA A 198 -26.14 -6.34 -13.95
C ALA A 198 -25.56 -7.64 -14.56
N ASN A 199 -24.30 -7.60 -15.03
CA ASN A 199 -23.68 -8.79 -15.60
C ASN A 199 -23.26 -9.78 -14.49
N SER A 200 -23.03 -9.29 -13.26
CA SER A 200 -22.68 -10.14 -12.11
C SER A 200 -23.87 -10.91 -11.53
N PHE A 201 -25.10 -10.61 -11.97
CA PHE A 201 -26.27 -11.42 -11.61
C PHE A 201 -26.36 -12.75 -12.36
N PHE A 202 -25.58 -12.91 -13.42
CA PHE A 202 -25.59 -14.09 -14.29
C PHE A 202 -24.20 -14.69 -14.39
N THR A 203 -24.15 -15.99 -14.63
CA THR A 203 -22.92 -16.68 -15.06
C THR A 203 -22.54 -16.23 -16.48
N LEU A 204 -21.34 -16.59 -16.93
CA LEU A 204 -20.92 -16.36 -18.33
C LEU A 204 -21.87 -16.96 -19.35
N ASP A 205 -22.57 -18.05 -18.99
CA ASP A 205 -23.55 -18.73 -19.84
C ASP A 205 -24.93 -18.04 -19.80
N GLY A 206 -25.06 -16.94 -19.07
CA GLY A 206 -26.30 -16.17 -18.95
C GLY A 206 -27.35 -16.82 -18.04
N ILE A 207 -26.96 -17.67 -17.13
CA ILE A 207 -27.82 -18.39 -16.20
C ILE A 207 -27.80 -17.73 -14.84
N ASP A 208 -28.97 -17.61 -14.19
CA ASP A 208 -29.06 -17.20 -12.79
C ASP A 208 -28.27 -18.16 -11.92
N TRP A 209 -27.62 -17.65 -10.91
CA TRP A 209 -26.78 -18.47 -10.05
C TRP A 209 -27.11 -18.29 -8.57
N LEU A 210 -26.86 -19.36 -7.81
CA LEU A 210 -26.93 -19.35 -6.35
C LEU A 210 -25.73 -20.12 -5.82
N GLY A 211 -25.02 -19.54 -4.89
CA GLY A 211 -23.84 -20.16 -4.29
C GLY A 211 -22.77 -19.14 -3.92
N THR A 212 -21.56 -19.61 -3.80
CA THR A 212 -20.39 -18.79 -3.48
C THR A 212 -19.37 -18.87 -4.62
N VAL A 213 -18.91 -17.72 -5.05
CA VAL A 213 -17.80 -17.58 -6.00
C VAL A 213 -16.68 -16.77 -5.39
N SER A 214 -15.46 -17.06 -5.78
CA SER A 214 -14.26 -16.39 -5.27
C SER A 214 -13.25 -16.16 -6.37
N ALA A 215 -12.39 -15.16 -6.18
CA ALA A 215 -11.21 -14.94 -6.99
C ALA A 215 -10.06 -14.47 -6.09
N SER A 216 -8.85 -14.67 -6.57
CA SER A 216 -7.65 -14.06 -6.01
C SER A 216 -6.90 -13.30 -7.10
N GLY A 217 -6.26 -12.20 -6.72
CA GLY A 217 -5.53 -11.37 -7.66
C GLY A 217 -4.47 -10.53 -6.96
N THR A 218 -3.71 -9.80 -7.76
CA THR A 218 -2.61 -8.94 -7.29
C THR A 218 -2.80 -7.54 -7.82
N VAL A 219 -2.60 -6.54 -6.97
CA VAL A 219 -2.45 -5.15 -7.36
C VAL A 219 -0.97 -4.83 -7.44
N THR A 220 -0.52 -4.39 -8.61
CA THR A 220 0.88 -4.06 -8.87
C THR A 220 1.01 -2.57 -9.16
N VAL A 221 2.08 -1.97 -8.66
CA VAL A 221 2.46 -0.59 -8.99
C VAL A 221 3.85 -0.57 -9.59
N LYS A 222 4.06 0.29 -10.58
CA LYS A 222 5.35 0.51 -11.24
C LYS A 222 5.67 1.99 -11.25
N ALA A 223 6.93 2.34 -11.08
CA ALA A 223 7.42 3.69 -11.22
C ALA A 223 8.66 3.72 -12.11
N ILE A 224 8.79 4.78 -12.90
CA ILE A 224 9.91 5.01 -13.81
C ILE A 224 10.49 6.39 -13.52
N TRP A 225 11.79 6.43 -13.36
CA TRP A 225 12.59 7.66 -13.32
C TRP A 225 13.48 7.67 -14.56
N THR A 226 13.37 8.73 -15.36
CA THR A 226 14.15 8.89 -16.61
C THR A 226 15.14 10.03 -16.42
N GLY A 227 16.39 9.82 -16.74
CA GLY A 227 17.44 10.84 -16.68
C GLY A 227 18.77 10.30 -16.18
N PRO A 228 19.85 11.07 -16.31
CA PRO A 228 21.12 10.67 -15.74
C PRO A 228 20.98 10.57 -14.21
N ASP A 229 21.53 9.50 -13.65
CA ASP A 229 21.79 9.46 -12.21
C ASP A 229 22.72 10.62 -11.90
N ILE A 230 22.18 11.64 -11.26
CA ILE A 230 23.01 12.74 -10.76
C ILE A 230 23.62 12.22 -9.46
N ASN A 231 24.79 11.64 -9.58
CA ASN A 231 25.67 11.31 -8.46
C ASN A 231 26.25 12.58 -7.83
#